data_97d6b29f5e028a140cfda8fcc4fa663d
#
_entry.id   97d6b29f5e028a140cfda8fcc4fa663d
#
_cell.length_a   1.000
_cell.length_b   1.000
_cell.length_c   1.000
_cell.angle_alpha   90.00
_cell.angle_beta   90.00
_cell.angle_gamma   90.00
#
_symmetry.space_group_name_H-M   'P 1'
#
loop_
_entity.id
_entity.type
_entity.pdbx_description
1 polymer ?
#
loop_
_entity_poly.entity_id
_entity_poly.type
_entity_poly.pdbx_seq_one_letter_code
_entity_poly.pdbx_strand_id
1 'polypeptide(L)'
;MQSTADPDLEVITLGGGCFWCTEAVYLEVEGVARVESGYAGGQVPNPTYEAVCSGETGHAEVVQVAFDRNRIRLEDILAIFFTVHDPTTLNRQGHDVGTQYRSAIYYSDEAQGEAVRRFVDDLARRELYDDPIVTEVAPLERFWRAEDHHQRYFENHPNQGYCAMVVAPKVQKFRKLHAALRRR
;
A
#
# COMPACT_ATOMS: atom_id res chain seq x y z
N MET A 1 -7.48 -20.30 -16.73
CA MET A 1 -8.06 -20.59 -15.41
C MET A 1 -8.78 -19.34 -14.94
N GLN A 2 -10.10 -19.42 -14.88
CA GLN A 2 -10.89 -18.36 -14.27
C GLN A 2 -10.57 -18.36 -12.77
N SER A 3 -9.90 -17.31 -12.30
CA SER A 3 -9.85 -17.02 -10.88
C SER A 3 -11.30 -16.85 -10.43
N THR A 4 -11.82 -17.83 -9.69
CA THR A 4 -13.06 -17.64 -8.95
C THR A 4 -12.76 -16.60 -7.89
N ALA A 5 -13.02 -15.32 -8.21
CA ALA A 5 -12.93 -14.25 -7.24
C ALA A 5 -13.90 -14.62 -6.11
N ASP A 6 -13.37 -14.79 -4.91
CA ASP A 6 -14.18 -14.98 -3.71
C ASP A 6 -15.08 -13.73 -3.58
N PRO A 7 -16.43 -13.87 -3.62
CA PRO A 7 -17.33 -12.73 -3.61
C PRO A 7 -17.27 -11.92 -2.31
N ASP A 8 -16.72 -12.48 -1.24
CA ASP A 8 -16.56 -11.81 0.04
C ASP A 8 -15.26 -10.99 0.12
N LEU A 9 -14.34 -11.17 -0.83
CA LEU A 9 -13.09 -10.42 -0.87
C LEU A 9 -13.24 -9.12 -1.64
N GLU A 10 -12.74 -8.04 -1.05
CA GLU A 10 -12.55 -6.75 -1.70
C GLU A 10 -11.06 -6.54 -1.94
N VAL A 11 -10.70 -5.91 -3.05
CA VAL A 11 -9.31 -5.67 -3.42
C VAL A 11 -9.05 -4.18 -3.56
N ILE A 12 -7.96 -3.69 -2.97
CA ILE A 12 -7.49 -2.31 -3.13
C ILE A 12 -5.98 -2.33 -3.35
N THR A 13 -5.48 -1.36 -4.12
CA THR A 13 -4.06 -1.24 -4.45
C THR A 13 -3.50 0.04 -3.84
N LEU A 14 -2.44 -0.08 -3.03
CA LEU A 14 -1.93 0.99 -2.18
C LEU A 14 -0.42 1.19 -2.42
N GLY A 15 -0.03 2.43 -2.66
CA GLY A 15 1.37 2.85 -2.76
C GLY A 15 1.74 3.79 -1.62
N GLY A 16 2.62 3.37 -0.74
CA GLY A 16 3.05 4.15 0.43
C GLY A 16 4.56 4.13 0.63
N GLY A 17 5.32 4.31 -0.45
CA GLY A 17 6.78 4.19 -0.46
C GLY A 17 7.21 2.79 -0.85
N CYS A 18 8.33 2.34 -0.30
CA CYS A 18 8.84 1.00 -0.58
C CYS A 18 7.79 -0.07 -0.23
N PHE A 19 7.49 -0.94 -1.19
CA PHE A 19 6.45 -1.97 -1.00
C PHE A 19 6.80 -3.02 0.06
N TRP A 20 8.08 -3.20 0.40
CA TRP A 20 8.47 -4.08 1.51
C TRP A 20 7.85 -3.63 2.84
N CYS A 21 7.74 -2.31 3.04
CA CYS A 21 7.13 -1.73 4.24
C CYS A 21 5.63 -1.99 4.29
N THR A 22 4.94 -1.64 3.22
CA THR A 22 3.48 -1.74 3.14
C THR A 22 3.04 -3.21 3.20
N GLU A 23 3.72 -4.06 2.48
CA GLU A 23 3.46 -5.51 2.51
C GLU A 23 3.62 -6.08 3.93
N ALA A 24 4.73 -5.76 4.60
CA ALA A 24 5.01 -6.28 5.94
C ALA A 24 3.90 -5.94 6.93
N VAL A 25 3.36 -4.72 6.85
CA VAL A 25 2.27 -4.28 7.70
C VAL A 25 0.98 -5.06 7.40
N TYR A 26 0.55 -5.11 6.13
CA TYR A 26 -0.72 -5.73 5.79
C TYR A 26 -0.74 -7.26 5.94
N LEU A 27 0.41 -7.92 5.89
CA LEU A 27 0.50 -9.34 6.21
C LEU A 27 0.14 -9.64 7.67
N GLU A 28 0.21 -8.66 8.56
CA GLU A 28 -0.16 -8.80 9.97
C GLU A 28 -1.59 -8.39 10.31
N VAL A 29 -2.37 -7.96 9.32
CA VAL A 29 -3.74 -7.45 9.54
C VAL A 29 -4.75 -8.59 9.52
N GLU A 30 -5.54 -8.71 10.60
CA GLU A 30 -6.64 -9.68 10.69
C GLU A 30 -7.71 -9.35 9.64
N GLY A 31 -8.14 -10.37 8.90
CA GLY A 31 -9.12 -10.20 7.83
C GLY A 31 -8.51 -9.97 6.44
N VAL A 32 -7.20 -9.73 6.36
CA VAL A 32 -6.49 -9.65 5.08
C VAL A 32 -6.16 -11.07 4.62
N ALA A 33 -6.67 -11.45 3.46
CA ALA A 33 -6.50 -12.79 2.89
C ALA A 33 -5.24 -12.93 2.04
N ARG A 34 -4.84 -11.85 1.34
CA ARG A 34 -3.68 -11.87 0.44
C ARG A 34 -3.08 -10.47 0.30
N VAL A 35 -1.76 -10.42 0.26
CA VAL A 35 -0.99 -9.21 -0.06
C VAL A 35 0.04 -9.56 -1.11
N GLU A 36 0.06 -8.82 -2.20
CA GLU A 36 1.06 -8.98 -3.26
C GLU A 36 1.72 -7.65 -3.57
N SER A 37 3.04 -7.62 -3.56
CA SER A 37 3.83 -6.47 -3.99
C SER A 37 3.89 -6.40 -5.51
N GLY A 38 3.84 -5.19 -6.06
CA GLY A 38 3.84 -5.00 -7.49
C GLY A 38 3.99 -3.55 -7.91
N TYR A 39 3.61 -3.28 -9.15
CA TYR A 39 3.75 -1.98 -9.81
C TYR A 39 2.43 -1.59 -10.46
N ALA A 40 2.08 -0.31 -10.36
CA ALA A 40 0.85 0.23 -10.97
C ALA A 40 0.96 1.74 -11.19
N GLY A 41 0.05 2.27 -11.99
CA GLY A 41 -0.07 3.71 -12.22
C GLY A 41 0.81 4.27 -13.32
N GLY A 42 1.65 3.46 -13.96
CA GLY A 42 2.55 3.86 -15.03
C GLY A 42 2.11 3.36 -16.40
N GLN A 43 2.98 3.53 -17.40
CA GLN A 43 2.68 3.26 -18.80
C GLN A 43 3.41 2.05 -19.38
N VAL A 44 4.54 1.68 -18.79
CA VAL A 44 5.39 0.60 -19.34
C VAL A 44 4.84 -0.76 -18.99
N PRO A 45 4.57 -1.63 -19.99
CA PRO A 45 4.08 -2.99 -19.72
C PRO A 45 5.22 -3.89 -19.22
N ASN A 46 4.86 -4.89 -18.41
CA ASN A 46 5.79 -5.87 -17.84
C ASN A 46 7.03 -5.21 -17.20
N PRO A 47 6.86 -4.23 -16.30
CA PRO A 47 7.99 -3.53 -15.74
C PRO A 47 8.85 -4.45 -14.85
N THR A 48 10.16 -4.19 -14.85
CA THR A 48 11.08 -4.82 -13.90
C THR A 48 11.35 -3.86 -12.74
N TYR A 49 11.84 -4.40 -11.62
CA TYR A 49 12.22 -3.59 -10.47
C TYR A 49 13.25 -2.52 -10.86
N GLU A 50 14.28 -2.89 -11.63
CA GLU A 50 15.31 -1.97 -12.10
C GLU A 50 14.72 -0.85 -12.96
N ALA A 51 13.81 -1.19 -13.86
CA ALA A 51 13.15 -0.19 -14.70
C ALA A 51 12.30 0.79 -13.88
N VAL A 52 11.57 0.29 -12.89
CA VAL A 52 10.77 1.14 -11.99
C VAL A 52 11.68 2.05 -11.18
N CYS A 53 12.79 1.54 -10.67
CA CYS A 53 13.78 2.32 -9.91
C CYS A 53 14.45 3.42 -10.73
N SER A 54 14.49 3.29 -12.06
CA SER A 54 15.00 4.36 -12.92
C SER A 54 14.11 5.60 -12.93
N GLY A 55 12.84 5.46 -12.53
CA GLY A 55 11.85 6.55 -12.56
C GLY A 55 11.22 6.80 -13.92
N GLU A 56 11.56 6.00 -14.95
CA GLU A 56 11.11 6.23 -16.33
C GLU A 56 9.83 5.47 -16.70
N THR A 57 9.40 4.50 -15.88
CA THR A 57 8.20 3.70 -16.17
C THR A 57 6.90 4.41 -15.82
N GLY A 58 6.94 5.42 -14.95
CA GLY A 58 5.76 6.05 -14.38
C GLY A 58 5.06 5.23 -13.30
N HIS A 59 5.47 3.98 -13.08
CA HIS A 59 4.85 3.12 -12.06
C HIS A 59 5.26 3.51 -10.65
N ALA A 60 4.32 3.35 -9.71
CA ALA A 60 4.59 3.34 -8.28
C ALA A 60 4.80 1.91 -7.80
N GLU A 61 5.62 1.75 -6.76
CA GLU A 61 5.65 0.52 -5.97
C GLU A 61 4.38 0.47 -5.14
N VAL A 62 3.63 -0.62 -5.30
CA VAL A 62 2.34 -0.78 -4.64
C VAL A 62 2.20 -2.17 -4.03
N VAL A 63 1.23 -2.31 -3.14
CA VAL A 63 0.74 -3.63 -2.72
C VAL A 63 -0.73 -3.75 -3.09
N GLN A 64 -1.11 -4.92 -3.56
CA GLN A 64 -2.51 -5.26 -3.77
C GLN A 64 -2.99 -6.06 -2.57
N VAL A 65 -3.99 -5.52 -1.86
CA VAL A 65 -4.52 -6.08 -0.61
C VAL A 65 -5.91 -6.64 -0.90
N ALA A 66 -6.08 -7.94 -0.68
CA ALA A 66 -7.38 -8.60 -0.73
C ALA A 66 -7.84 -8.87 0.71
N PHE A 67 -8.99 -8.34 1.09
CA PHE A 67 -9.49 -8.43 2.45
C PHE A 67 -10.95 -8.89 2.50
N ASP A 68 -11.31 -9.61 3.56
CA ASP A 68 -12.65 -10.10 3.79
C ASP A 68 -13.51 -9.00 4.40
N ARG A 69 -14.51 -8.53 3.65
CA ARG A 69 -15.42 -7.45 4.06
C ARG A 69 -16.24 -7.78 5.30
N ASN A 70 -16.40 -9.06 5.62
CA ASN A 70 -17.11 -9.51 6.80
C ASN A 70 -16.24 -9.47 8.06
N ARG A 71 -14.94 -9.31 7.92
CA ARG A 71 -13.95 -9.34 9.03
C ARG A 71 -13.25 -8.02 9.27
N ILE A 72 -13.06 -7.21 8.23
CA ILE A 72 -12.43 -5.90 8.32
C ILE A 72 -13.06 -4.95 7.31
N ARG A 73 -13.19 -3.69 7.68
CA ARG A 73 -13.79 -2.66 6.82
C ARG A 73 -12.72 -1.99 5.96
N LEU A 74 -13.14 -1.43 4.82
CA LEU A 74 -12.27 -0.61 3.98
C LEU A 74 -11.66 0.56 4.78
N GLU A 75 -12.44 1.19 5.64
CA GLU A 75 -11.99 2.31 6.47
C GLU A 75 -10.85 1.90 7.41
N ASP A 76 -10.86 0.68 7.92
CA ASP A 76 -9.75 0.16 8.74
C ASP A 76 -8.48 -0.04 7.91
N ILE A 77 -8.62 -0.57 6.69
CA ILE A 77 -7.50 -0.71 5.75
C ILE A 77 -6.87 0.66 5.46
N LEU A 78 -7.71 1.67 5.19
CA LEU A 78 -7.25 3.03 4.91
C LEU A 78 -6.64 3.72 6.14
N ALA A 79 -7.20 3.50 7.32
CA ALA A 79 -6.65 4.06 8.56
C ALA A 79 -5.25 3.54 8.82
N ILE A 80 -5.00 2.25 8.59
CA ILE A 80 -3.66 1.66 8.68
C ILE A 80 -2.71 2.32 7.68
N PHE A 81 -3.13 2.46 6.43
CA PHE A 81 -2.35 3.06 5.34
C PHE A 81 -1.86 4.46 5.71
N PHE A 82 -2.77 5.32 6.18
CA PHE A 82 -2.42 6.69 6.57
C PHE A 82 -1.66 6.79 7.90
N THR A 83 -1.59 5.72 8.67
CA THR A 83 -0.79 5.66 9.89
C THR A 83 0.68 5.31 9.59
N VAL A 84 0.93 4.40 8.64
CA VAL A 84 2.26 3.80 8.45
C VAL A 84 3.09 4.45 7.36
N HIS A 85 2.57 5.49 6.69
CA HIS A 85 3.34 6.30 5.74
C HIS A 85 2.98 7.77 5.87
N ASP A 86 3.82 8.64 5.32
CA ASP A 86 3.56 10.07 5.28
C ASP A 86 2.86 10.42 3.95
N PRO A 87 1.58 10.81 3.99
CA PRO A 87 0.83 11.11 2.76
C PRO A 87 1.04 12.55 2.25
N THR A 88 1.97 13.31 2.84
CA THR A 88 2.16 14.74 2.54
C THR A 88 3.41 15.03 1.72
N THR A 89 4.24 14.01 1.43
CA THR A 89 5.49 14.19 0.67
C THR A 89 5.29 13.75 -0.77
N LEU A 90 5.41 14.70 -1.70
CA LEU A 90 5.22 14.44 -3.12
C LEU A 90 6.40 13.63 -3.67
N ASN A 91 6.08 12.51 -4.33
CA ASN A 91 7.06 11.64 -4.99
C ASN A 91 8.24 11.26 -4.08
N ARG A 92 7.94 11.06 -2.80
CA ARG A 92 8.94 10.71 -1.79
C ARG A 92 8.28 10.04 -0.60
N GLN A 93 9.00 9.13 0.04
CA GLN A 93 8.64 8.59 1.34
C GLN A 93 9.90 8.46 2.20
N GLY A 94 9.99 9.29 3.24
CA GLY A 94 11.18 9.35 4.06
C GLY A 94 12.42 9.72 3.23
N HIS A 95 13.43 8.88 3.24
CA HIS A 95 14.67 9.05 2.46
C HIS A 95 14.58 8.47 1.04
N ASP A 96 13.51 7.75 0.72
CA ASP A 96 13.28 7.19 -0.61
C ASP A 96 12.67 8.26 -1.52
N VAL A 97 13.42 8.72 -2.51
CA VAL A 97 13.04 9.80 -3.43
C VAL A 97 12.79 9.25 -4.82
N GLY A 98 11.66 9.61 -5.41
CA GLY A 98 11.28 9.25 -6.77
C GLY A 98 9.78 9.01 -6.91
N THR A 99 9.27 9.10 -8.15
CA THR A 99 7.85 8.89 -8.45
C THR A 99 7.37 7.50 -8.07
N GLN A 100 8.26 6.50 -8.07
CA GLN A 100 7.95 5.13 -7.66
C GLN A 100 7.57 5.03 -6.18
N TYR A 101 7.94 6.00 -5.35
CA TYR A 101 7.64 6.02 -3.92
C TYR A 101 6.49 6.95 -3.55
N ARG A 102 5.73 7.44 -4.54
CA ARG A 102 4.61 8.36 -4.29
C ARG A 102 3.47 7.68 -3.52
N SER A 103 2.78 8.47 -2.71
CA SER A 103 1.56 8.05 -2.03
C SER A 103 0.42 7.92 -3.05
N ALA A 104 -0.18 6.73 -3.14
CA ALA A 104 -1.22 6.47 -4.12
C ALA A 104 -2.22 5.43 -3.64
N ILE A 105 -3.47 5.60 -4.04
CA ILE A 105 -4.54 4.62 -3.87
C ILE A 105 -5.17 4.40 -5.24
N TYR A 106 -5.12 3.17 -5.74
CA TYR A 106 -5.78 2.78 -6.99
C TYR A 106 -6.96 1.89 -6.66
N TYR A 107 -8.16 2.41 -6.87
CA TYR A 107 -9.39 1.71 -6.51
C TYR A 107 -9.86 0.76 -7.61
N SER A 108 -10.56 -0.31 -7.19
CA SER A 108 -11.01 -1.40 -8.08
C SER A 108 -12.32 -1.09 -8.78
N ASP A 109 -13.21 -0.31 -8.16
CA ASP A 109 -14.49 0.11 -8.73
C ASP A 109 -14.89 1.49 -8.22
N GLU A 110 -15.93 2.08 -8.82
CA GLU A 110 -16.33 3.45 -8.51
C GLU A 110 -16.87 3.60 -7.09
N ALA A 111 -17.57 2.61 -6.56
CA ALA A 111 -18.06 2.64 -5.18
C ALA A 111 -16.91 2.69 -4.18
N GLN A 112 -15.86 1.92 -4.41
CA GLN A 112 -14.64 1.97 -3.61
C GLN A 112 -13.96 3.33 -3.76
N GLY A 113 -13.87 3.87 -4.97
CA GLY A 113 -13.28 5.18 -5.24
C GLY A 113 -13.99 6.31 -4.49
N GLU A 114 -15.32 6.29 -4.43
CA GLU A 114 -16.09 7.28 -3.67
C GLU A 114 -15.81 7.16 -2.17
N ALA A 115 -15.76 5.94 -1.64
CA ALA A 115 -15.47 5.70 -0.23
C ALA A 115 -14.04 6.18 0.13
N VAL A 116 -13.08 5.93 -0.74
CA VAL A 116 -11.69 6.40 -0.58
C VAL A 116 -11.64 7.93 -0.55
N ARG A 117 -12.28 8.60 -1.51
CA ARG A 117 -12.30 10.07 -1.57
C ARG A 117 -12.92 10.67 -0.31
N ARG A 118 -14.03 10.12 0.16
CA ARG A 118 -14.65 10.56 1.42
C ARG A 118 -13.73 10.40 2.61
N PHE A 119 -13.05 9.27 2.69
CA PHE A 119 -12.09 9.02 3.78
C PHE A 119 -10.94 10.04 3.74
N VAL A 120 -10.36 10.30 2.59
CA VAL A 120 -9.25 11.25 2.42
C VAL A 120 -9.70 12.68 2.75
N ASP A 121 -10.89 13.08 2.27
CA ASP A 121 -11.45 14.40 2.56
C ASP A 121 -11.69 14.59 4.06
N ASP A 122 -12.27 13.60 4.73
CA ASP A 122 -12.50 13.65 6.17
C ASP A 122 -11.18 13.71 6.95
N LEU A 123 -10.18 12.96 6.51
CA LEU A 123 -8.86 12.96 7.12
C LEU A 123 -8.18 14.34 6.97
N ALA A 124 -8.30 14.95 5.79
CA ALA A 124 -7.75 16.29 5.52
C ALA A 124 -8.41 17.36 6.40
N ARG A 125 -9.71 17.24 6.64
CA ARG A 125 -10.45 18.19 7.51
C ARG A 125 -10.04 18.12 8.98
N ARG A 126 -9.47 17.00 9.42
CA ARG A 126 -9.01 16.84 10.81
C ARG A 126 -7.70 17.57 11.09
N GLU A 127 -7.03 18.08 10.05
CA GLU A 127 -5.78 18.85 10.17
C GLU A 127 -4.71 18.13 11.00
N LEU A 128 -4.57 16.81 10.81
CA LEU A 128 -3.61 15.98 11.54
C LEU A 128 -2.18 16.09 11.03
N TYR A 129 -1.99 16.70 9.86
CA TYR A 129 -0.69 16.85 9.20
C TYR A 129 -0.36 18.33 9.05
N ASP A 130 0.93 18.65 9.12
CA ASP A 130 1.40 20.04 8.94
C ASP A 130 1.25 20.51 7.47
N ASP A 131 1.32 19.58 6.53
CA ASP A 131 1.24 19.84 5.09
C ASP A 131 0.01 19.15 4.47
N PRO A 132 -0.43 19.60 3.29
CA PRO A 132 -1.56 18.97 2.61
C PRO A 132 -1.28 17.50 2.22
N ILE A 133 -2.34 16.69 2.21
CA ILE A 133 -2.28 15.32 1.71
C ILE A 133 -2.12 15.37 0.18
N VAL A 134 -1.11 14.67 -0.34
CA VAL A 134 -0.80 14.60 -1.77
C VAL A 134 -1.04 13.22 -2.37
N THR A 135 -1.75 12.37 -1.67
CA THR A 135 -2.07 11.01 -2.13
C THR A 135 -2.85 11.04 -3.43
N GLU A 136 -2.32 10.38 -4.46
CA GLU A 136 -3.03 10.17 -5.72
C GLU A 136 -4.18 9.19 -5.52
N VAL A 137 -5.39 9.53 -5.96
CA VAL A 137 -6.54 8.63 -5.92
C VAL A 137 -7.06 8.47 -7.34
N ALA A 138 -6.95 7.28 -7.90
CA ALA A 138 -7.30 7.00 -9.29
C ALA A 138 -7.80 5.57 -9.46
N PRO A 139 -8.54 5.26 -10.56
CA PRO A 139 -8.90 3.88 -10.85
C PRO A 139 -7.66 3.06 -11.19
N LEU A 140 -7.66 1.80 -10.75
CA LEU A 140 -6.61 0.87 -11.13
C LEU A 140 -6.79 0.47 -12.61
N GLU A 141 -5.81 0.78 -13.44
CA GLU A 141 -5.82 0.34 -14.83
C GLU A 141 -5.26 -1.08 -14.94
N ARG A 142 -4.06 -1.29 -14.37
CA ARG A 142 -3.43 -2.61 -14.33
C ARG A 142 -2.45 -2.72 -13.18
N PHE A 143 -2.46 -3.88 -12.52
CA PHE A 143 -1.49 -4.28 -11.52
C PHE A 143 -0.51 -5.28 -12.14
N TRP A 144 0.79 -4.98 -11.99
CA TRP A 144 1.87 -5.86 -12.42
C TRP A 144 2.54 -6.45 -11.17
N ARG A 145 2.39 -7.75 -10.96
CA ARG A 145 2.99 -8.41 -9.80
C ARG A 145 4.52 -8.29 -9.87
N ALA A 146 5.15 -7.89 -8.77
CA ALA A 146 6.61 -7.84 -8.68
C ALA A 146 7.23 -9.24 -8.66
N GLU A 147 8.51 -9.28 -8.93
CA GLU A 147 9.31 -10.51 -8.96
C GLU A 147 9.18 -11.27 -7.63
N ASP A 148 9.28 -12.61 -7.68
CA ASP A 148 9.04 -13.48 -6.51
C ASP A 148 9.95 -13.14 -5.32
N HIS A 149 11.20 -12.71 -5.56
CA HIS A 149 12.12 -12.37 -4.49
C HIS A 149 11.73 -11.11 -3.71
N HIS A 150 10.80 -10.29 -4.22
CA HIS A 150 10.24 -9.15 -3.51
C HIS A 150 9.02 -9.52 -2.65
N GLN A 151 8.42 -10.68 -2.89
CA GLN A 151 7.26 -11.10 -2.10
C GLN A 151 7.73 -11.56 -0.71
N ARG A 152 7.05 -11.09 0.35
CA ARG A 152 7.38 -11.39 1.75
C ARG A 152 8.84 -11.05 2.11
N TYR A 153 9.35 -9.97 1.53
CA TYR A 153 10.76 -9.61 1.64
C TYR A 153 11.20 -9.40 3.10
N PHE A 154 10.42 -8.66 3.90
CA PHE A 154 10.75 -8.43 5.31
C PHE A 154 10.78 -9.72 6.12
N GLU A 155 9.81 -10.61 5.91
CA GLU A 155 9.72 -11.90 6.57
C GLU A 155 10.95 -12.76 6.29
N ASN A 156 11.45 -12.72 5.06
CA ASN A 156 12.60 -13.50 4.61
C ASN A 156 13.96 -12.84 4.92
N HIS A 157 13.97 -11.52 5.15
CA HIS A 157 15.21 -10.74 5.34
C HIS A 157 15.08 -9.75 6.51
N PRO A 158 14.65 -10.17 7.72
CA PRO A 158 14.35 -9.23 8.80
C PRO A 158 15.57 -8.46 9.32
N ASN A 159 16.76 -9.01 9.13
CA ASN A 159 18.01 -8.41 9.61
C ASN A 159 18.76 -7.61 8.54
N GLN A 160 18.25 -7.55 7.32
CA GLN A 160 18.81 -6.69 6.29
C GLN A 160 18.68 -5.22 6.72
N GLY A 161 19.71 -4.38 6.45
CA GLY A 161 19.81 -3.03 7.02
C GLY A 161 18.56 -2.17 6.85
N TYR A 162 18.03 -2.07 5.62
CA TYR A 162 16.81 -1.31 5.33
C TYR A 162 15.60 -1.89 6.09
N CYS A 163 15.46 -3.21 6.12
CA CYS A 163 14.37 -3.89 6.83
C CYS A 163 14.42 -3.60 8.33
N ALA A 164 15.58 -3.65 8.94
CA ALA A 164 15.74 -3.39 10.37
C ALA A 164 15.51 -1.90 10.71
N MET A 165 15.95 -0.98 9.85
CA MET A 165 15.93 0.46 10.15
C MET A 165 14.67 1.18 9.69
N VAL A 166 14.01 0.70 8.63
CA VAL A 166 12.87 1.37 8.01
C VAL A 166 11.59 0.54 8.12
N VAL A 167 11.64 -0.73 7.76
CA VAL A 167 10.45 -1.59 7.73
C VAL A 167 9.99 -1.95 9.15
N ALA A 168 10.88 -2.42 10.00
CA ALA A 168 10.55 -2.86 11.36
C ALA A 168 9.88 -1.76 12.21
N PRO A 169 10.34 -0.49 12.20
CA PRO A 169 9.66 0.57 12.94
C PRO A 169 8.22 0.82 12.48
N LYS A 170 7.93 0.69 11.17
CA LYS A 170 6.58 0.85 10.64
C LYS A 170 5.66 -0.28 11.08
N VAL A 171 6.16 -1.51 11.09
CA VAL A 171 5.43 -2.68 11.61
C VAL A 171 5.12 -2.50 13.09
N GLN A 172 6.08 -2.04 13.87
CA GLN A 172 5.90 -1.78 15.30
C GLN A 172 4.87 -0.66 15.53
N LYS A 173 4.89 0.39 14.73
CA LYS A 173 3.89 1.47 14.80
C LYS A 173 2.48 0.92 14.57
N PHE A 174 2.30 0.07 13.57
CA PHE A 174 1.03 -0.61 13.32
C PHE A 174 0.60 -1.44 14.54
N ARG A 175 1.49 -2.26 15.07
CA ARG A 175 1.21 -3.11 16.23
C ARG A 175 0.77 -2.30 17.45
N LYS A 176 1.37 -1.13 17.64
CA LYS A 176 1.05 -0.24 18.76
C LYS A 176 -0.29 0.48 18.58
N LEU A 177 -0.51 1.06 17.40
CA LEU A 177 -1.67 1.95 17.15
C LEU A 177 -2.92 1.20 16.68
N HIS A 178 -2.75 0.00 16.12
CA HIS A 178 -3.84 -0.82 15.59
C HIS A 178 -3.82 -2.23 16.15
N ALA A 179 -3.52 -2.37 17.43
CA ALA A 179 -3.39 -3.68 18.11
C ALA A 179 -4.63 -4.56 17.94
N ALA A 180 -5.84 -3.97 17.93
CA ALA A 180 -7.09 -4.69 17.76
C ALA A 180 -7.26 -5.31 16.37
N LEU A 181 -6.56 -4.77 15.35
CA LEU A 181 -6.60 -5.24 13.97
C LEU A 181 -5.47 -6.22 13.63
N ARG A 182 -4.58 -6.46 14.59
CA ARG A 182 -3.46 -7.36 14.38
C ARG A 182 -3.89 -8.83 14.39
N ARG A 183 -3.40 -9.58 13.42
CA ARG A 183 -3.59 -11.04 13.35
C ARG A 183 -3.00 -11.71 14.60
N ARG A 184 -3.76 -12.58 15.22
CA ARG A 184 -3.37 -13.36 16.41
C ARG A 184 -2.64 -14.65 16.02
#